data_e413ff5685e84085fb501522f1208c18
#
_entry.id   e413ff5685e84085fb501522f1208c18
#
_cell.length_a   1.000
_cell.length_b   1.000
_cell.length_c   1.000
_cell.angle_alpha   90.00
_cell.angle_beta   90.00
_cell.angle_gamma   90.00
#
_symmetry.space_group_name_H-M   'P 1'
#
loop_
_entity.id
_entity.type
_entity.pdbx_description
1 polymer ?
#
loop_
_entity_poly.entity_id
_entity_poly.type
_entity_poly.pdbx_seq_one_letter_code
_entity_poly.pdbx_strand_id
1 'polypeptide(L)'
;QKGFIGGEFKLGIIPTVMPTLLPMFLKTFIKRYPKIKLKIEELNTEEIIQRIKDGHLDAAIAATPLKNEHIKERVLFYEPFVGYIPNNHRLTSKKTLEISDLDINDMLLLEDGHCFRDGVLNLCKANKTSDQNEFQLESGSFEMLVKLTNEGMGMTLLPYLHTLDLKEKEQEQLHYFSEPSPAREVSLIYHKSELKIQIIDALHNIISGIIRGAIAFQNVQIISPIAT
;
A
#
# COMPACT_ATOMS: atom_id res chain seq x y z
N GLN A 1 10.06 10.22 -33.57
CA GLN A 1 10.80 11.23 -32.78
C GLN A 1 10.69 10.83 -31.32
N LYS A 2 11.79 10.33 -30.72
CA LYS A 2 11.91 10.22 -29.26
C LYS A 2 12.03 11.65 -28.73
N GLY A 3 10.92 12.24 -28.33
CA GLY A 3 10.89 13.55 -27.68
C GLY A 3 11.81 13.56 -26.47
N PHE A 4 12.47 14.67 -26.23
CA PHE A 4 13.32 14.91 -25.08
C PHE A 4 12.49 14.78 -23.79
N ILE A 5 12.78 13.77 -22.97
CA ILE A 5 12.17 13.59 -21.66
C ILE A 5 13.13 14.16 -20.61
N GLY A 6 12.76 15.29 -19.99
CA GLY A 6 13.58 15.94 -18.97
C GLY A 6 12.82 17.03 -18.22
N GLY A 7 13.46 17.61 -17.22
CA GLY A 7 12.91 18.65 -16.35
C GLY A 7 12.60 18.16 -14.95
N GLU A 8 12.01 19.02 -14.11
CA GLU A 8 11.59 18.70 -12.76
C GLU A 8 10.26 17.92 -12.77
N PHE A 9 10.17 16.88 -11.95
CA PHE A 9 8.97 16.08 -11.74
C PHE A 9 8.76 15.85 -10.25
N LYS A 10 7.60 16.25 -9.74
CA LYS A 10 7.23 16.14 -8.33
C LYS A 10 6.31 14.95 -8.13
N LEU A 11 6.78 13.95 -7.39
CA LEU A 11 6.10 12.70 -7.14
C LEU A 11 5.77 12.56 -5.66
N GLY A 12 4.48 12.42 -5.33
CA GLY A 12 4.02 12.02 -4.00
C GLY A 12 3.94 10.51 -3.88
N ILE A 13 4.22 9.95 -2.71
CA ILE A 13 4.03 8.52 -2.44
C ILE A 13 3.44 8.37 -1.04
N ILE A 14 2.40 7.53 -0.89
CA ILE A 14 1.81 7.26 0.42
C ILE A 14 2.77 6.49 1.33
N PRO A 15 2.73 6.73 2.66
CA PRO A 15 3.69 6.14 3.62
C PRO A 15 3.72 4.61 3.62
N THR A 16 2.57 3.97 3.37
CA THR A 16 2.47 2.49 3.37
C THR A 16 3.01 1.82 2.11
N VAL A 17 3.44 2.59 1.11
CA VAL A 17 4.01 2.09 -0.15
C VAL A 17 5.46 2.55 -0.32
N MET A 18 5.80 3.75 0.12
CA MET A 18 7.10 4.38 -0.14
C MET A 18 8.29 3.54 0.31
N PRO A 19 8.36 3.00 1.55
CA PRO A 19 9.53 2.28 2.03
C PRO A 19 9.88 1.04 1.22
N THR A 20 8.88 0.34 0.69
CA THR A 20 9.07 -0.90 -0.06
C THR A 20 9.24 -0.66 -1.56
N LEU A 21 8.41 0.20 -2.16
CA LEU A 21 8.38 0.39 -3.61
C LEU A 21 9.51 1.30 -4.12
N LEU A 22 9.79 2.41 -3.42
CA LEU A 22 10.77 3.40 -3.89
C LEU A 22 12.16 2.81 -4.13
N PRO A 23 12.73 2.00 -3.22
CA PRO A 23 14.03 1.37 -3.43
C PRO A 23 14.07 0.44 -4.65
N MET A 24 12.96 -0.18 -5.00
CA MET A 24 12.88 -1.12 -6.12
C MET A 24 13.09 -0.44 -7.47
N PHE A 25 12.53 0.74 -7.67
CA PHE A 25 12.52 1.38 -9.01
C PHE A 25 13.45 2.60 -9.16
N LEU A 26 13.76 3.31 -8.06
CA LEU A 26 14.40 4.63 -8.12
C LEU A 26 15.74 4.59 -8.86
N LYS A 27 16.62 3.65 -8.53
CA LYS A 27 17.93 3.52 -9.17
C LYS A 27 17.81 3.27 -10.69
N THR A 28 16.88 2.41 -11.08
CA THR A 28 16.62 2.08 -12.49
C THR A 28 16.06 3.29 -13.23
N PHE A 29 15.14 4.02 -12.61
CA PHE A 29 14.53 5.22 -13.19
C PHE A 29 15.56 6.31 -13.44
N ILE A 30 16.37 6.67 -12.42
CA ILE A 30 17.40 7.72 -12.53
C ILE A 30 18.44 7.36 -13.60
N LYS A 31 18.87 6.11 -13.66
CA LYS A 31 19.83 5.64 -14.67
C LYS A 31 19.28 5.76 -16.09
N ARG A 32 17.99 5.44 -16.26
CA ARG A 32 17.34 5.44 -17.59
C ARG A 32 16.93 6.82 -18.07
N TYR A 33 16.62 7.73 -17.13
CA TYR A 33 16.14 9.08 -17.40
C TYR A 33 16.96 10.14 -16.64
N PRO A 34 18.26 10.29 -16.92
CA PRO A 34 19.17 11.15 -16.14
C PRO A 34 18.89 12.65 -16.23
N LYS A 35 18.01 13.05 -17.17
CA LYS A 35 17.62 14.45 -17.37
C LYS A 35 16.36 14.85 -16.61
N ILE A 36 15.71 13.90 -15.94
CA ILE A 36 14.57 14.15 -15.07
C ILE A 36 15.08 14.37 -13.64
N LYS A 37 14.73 15.52 -13.06
CA LYS A 37 14.96 15.80 -11.65
C LYS A 37 13.72 15.40 -10.87
N LEU A 38 13.76 14.22 -10.25
CA LEU A 38 12.69 13.73 -9.37
C LEU A 38 12.78 14.41 -8.02
N LYS A 39 11.67 15.06 -7.61
CA LYS A 39 11.42 15.48 -6.24
C LYS A 39 10.36 14.56 -5.66
N ILE A 40 10.70 13.79 -4.61
CA ILE A 40 9.83 12.76 -4.03
C ILE A 40 9.45 13.21 -2.63
N GLU A 41 8.16 13.12 -2.30
CA GLU A 41 7.61 13.49 -1.00
C GLU A 41 6.71 12.36 -0.49
N GLU A 42 6.86 12.02 0.80
CA GLU A 42 5.94 11.11 1.48
C GLU A 42 4.75 11.92 2.00
N LEU A 43 3.55 11.57 1.58
CA LEU A 43 2.32 12.32 1.85
C LEU A 43 1.15 11.36 2.01
N ASN A 44 0.20 11.70 2.89
CA ASN A 44 -1.06 10.97 2.97
C ASN A 44 -1.96 11.23 1.75
N THR A 45 -3.00 10.42 1.59
CA THR A 45 -3.87 10.47 0.40
C THR A 45 -4.58 11.81 0.25
N GLU A 46 -5.04 12.42 1.33
CA GLU A 46 -5.75 13.71 1.29
C GLU A 46 -4.84 14.84 0.83
N GLU A 47 -3.63 14.91 1.39
CA GLU A 47 -2.61 15.88 0.96
C GLU A 47 -2.21 15.70 -0.50
N ILE A 48 -2.06 14.45 -0.94
CA ILE A 48 -1.76 14.11 -2.34
C ILE A 48 -2.86 14.66 -3.26
N ILE A 49 -4.12 14.37 -2.97
CA ILE A 49 -5.27 14.82 -3.77
C ILE A 49 -5.29 16.35 -3.86
N GLN A 50 -5.12 17.02 -2.73
CA GLN A 50 -5.13 18.49 -2.69
C GLN A 50 -3.97 19.08 -3.50
N ARG A 51 -2.75 18.56 -3.31
CA ARG A 51 -1.56 19.07 -4.02
C ARG A 51 -1.57 18.78 -5.52
N ILE A 52 -2.19 17.68 -5.96
CA ILE A 52 -2.41 17.42 -7.39
C ILE A 52 -3.38 18.44 -7.97
N LYS A 53 -4.50 18.74 -7.29
CA LYS A 53 -5.48 19.73 -7.71
C LYS A 53 -4.87 21.16 -7.81
N ASP A 54 -4.00 21.49 -6.87
CA ASP A 54 -3.35 22.80 -6.81
C ASP A 54 -2.12 22.91 -7.73
N GLY A 55 -1.76 21.85 -8.47
CA GLY A 55 -0.60 21.81 -9.35
C GLY A 55 0.75 21.79 -8.61
N HIS A 56 0.76 21.45 -7.32
CA HIS A 56 1.97 21.32 -6.50
C HIS A 56 2.63 19.96 -6.62
N LEU A 57 1.91 18.94 -7.09
CA LEU A 57 2.41 17.61 -7.49
C LEU A 57 2.05 17.35 -8.94
N ASP A 58 2.97 16.71 -9.68
CA ASP A 58 2.73 16.27 -11.05
C ASP A 58 2.02 14.89 -11.06
N ALA A 59 2.41 14.02 -10.13
CA ALA A 59 1.76 12.72 -9.94
C ALA A 59 1.98 12.19 -8.52
N ALA A 60 1.28 11.12 -8.18
CA ALA A 60 1.54 10.38 -6.95
C ALA A 60 1.27 8.87 -7.10
N ILE A 61 1.80 8.10 -6.16
CA ILE A 61 1.49 6.68 -6.00
C ILE A 61 0.63 6.53 -4.75
N ALA A 62 -0.57 6.02 -4.94
CA ALA A 62 -1.57 5.91 -3.88
C ALA A 62 -2.42 4.64 -4.04
N ALA A 63 -3.14 4.26 -2.98
CA ALA A 63 -4.16 3.23 -3.08
C ALA A 63 -5.41 3.78 -3.76
N THR A 64 -6.00 3.01 -4.65
CA THR A 64 -7.18 3.35 -5.45
C THR A 64 -8.26 2.25 -5.35
N PRO A 65 -9.50 2.49 -5.76
CA PRO A 65 -10.04 3.70 -6.41
C PRO A 65 -10.33 4.85 -5.42
N LEU A 66 -10.05 6.08 -5.82
CA LEU A 66 -10.30 7.30 -5.02
C LEU A 66 -11.66 7.94 -5.30
N LYS A 67 -12.32 7.55 -6.39
CA LYS A 67 -13.62 8.13 -6.83
C LYS A 67 -13.58 9.65 -6.96
N ASN A 68 -12.49 10.20 -7.50
CA ASN A 68 -12.29 11.65 -7.69
C ASN A 68 -12.27 12.00 -9.17
N GLU A 69 -13.22 12.82 -9.62
CA GLU A 69 -13.41 13.18 -11.03
C GLU A 69 -12.27 13.99 -11.65
N HIS A 70 -11.44 14.67 -10.85
CA HIS A 70 -10.30 15.44 -11.32
C HIS A 70 -9.02 14.64 -11.49
N ILE A 71 -9.00 13.41 -10.95
CA ILE A 71 -7.82 12.55 -10.92
C ILE A 71 -7.99 11.40 -11.90
N LYS A 72 -6.94 11.15 -12.68
CA LYS A 72 -6.76 9.92 -13.44
C LYS A 72 -5.97 8.91 -12.63
N GLU A 73 -6.40 7.67 -12.69
CA GLU A 73 -5.78 6.54 -12.01
C GLU A 73 -5.27 5.55 -13.06
N ARG A 74 -4.01 5.17 -12.95
CA ARG A 74 -3.39 4.14 -13.80
C ARG A 74 -2.84 3.04 -12.89
N VAL A 75 -3.48 1.91 -12.89
CA VAL A 75 -3.11 0.77 -12.05
C VAL A 75 -1.66 0.37 -12.32
N LEU A 76 -0.88 0.26 -11.23
CA LEU A 76 0.48 -0.25 -11.24
C LEU A 76 0.48 -1.74 -10.88
N PHE A 77 -0.20 -2.10 -9.80
CA PHE A 77 -0.31 -3.48 -9.32
C PHE A 77 -1.43 -3.65 -8.30
N TYR A 78 -1.78 -4.90 -8.07
CA TYR A 78 -2.63 -5.34 -6.97
C TYR A 78 -1.77 -5.99 -5.91
N GLU A 79 -1.88 -5.54 -4.66
CA GLU A 79 -1.07 -5.98 -3.55
C GLU A 79 -1.93 -6.69 -2.50
N PRO A 80 -1.75 -8.01 -2.31
CA PRO A 80 -2.51 -8.75 -1.32
C PRO A 80 -2.23 -8.28 0.10
N PHE A 81 -3.27 -8.35 0.95
CA PHE A 81 -3.11 -8.33 2.39
C PHE A 81 -2.60 -9.69 2.86
N VAL A 82 -1.69 -9.69 3.83
CA VAL A 82 -1.14 -10.90 4.44
C VAL A 82 -1.30 -10.80 5.95
N GLY A 83 -1.81 -11.84 6.58
CA GLY A 83 -1.92 -11.90 8.04
C GLY A 83 -0.53 -12.07 8.65
N TYR A 84 -0.23 -11.28 9.68
CA TYR A 84 0.93 -11.45 10.54
C TYR A 84 0.43 -11.80 11.95
N ILE A 85 0.63 -13.05 12.36
CA ILE A 85 -0.11 -13.67 13.47
C ILE A 85 0.87 -14.21 14.51
N PRO A 86 0.78 -13.80 15.78
CA PRO A 86 1.67 -14.29 16.81
C PRO A 86 1.38 -15.76 17.16
N ASN A 87 2.39 -16.48 17.65
CA ASN A 87 2.33 -17.92 17.91
C ASN A 87 1.24 -18.35 18.92
N ASN A 88 0.81 -17.44 19.79
CA ASN A 88 -0.22 -17.69 20.80
C ASN A 88 -1.64 -17.34 20.35
N HIS A 89 -1.84 -16.97 19.07
CA HIS A 89 -3.11 -16.52 18.56
C HIS A 89 -4.01 -17.69 18.11
N ARG A 90 -5.34 -17.53 18.22
CA ARG A 90 -6.34 -18.54 17.81
C ARG A 90 -6.23 -19.00 16.35
N LEU A 91 -5.71 -18.14 15.47
CA LEU A 91 -5.58 -18.40 14.03
C LEU A 91 -4.24 -19.07 13.64
N THR A 92 -3.30 -19.25 14.56
CA THR A 92 -1.95 -19.79 14.28
C THR A 92 -1.98 -21.16 13.61
N SER A 93 -2.98 -22.00 13.96
CA SER A 93 -3.11 -23.36 13.39
C SER A 93 -3.74 -23.38 11.99
N LYS A 94 -4.27 -22.26 11.49
CA LYS A 94 -4.87 -22.20 10.17
C LYS A 94 -3.80 -22.14 9.09
N LYS A 95 -3.93 -22.97 8.06
CA LYS A 95 -3.04 -22.95 6.89
C LYS A 95 -3.31 -21.74 5.97
N THR A 96 -4.58 -21.38 5.84
CA THR A 96 -5.05 -20.24 5.04
C THR A 96 -6.09 -19.48 5.83
N LEU A 97 -6.12 -18.15 5.64
CA LEU A 97 -7.11 -17.27 6.25
C LEU A 97 -8.30 -17.07 5.32
N GLU A 98 -9.46 -16.91 5.93
CA GLU A 98 -10.67 -16.37 5.29
C GLU A 98 -10.95 -14.97 5.85
N ILE A 99 -11.62 -14.11 5.06
CA ILE A 99 -12.03 -12.77 5.54
C ILE A 99 -12.90 -12.88 6.79
N SER A 100 -13.73 -13.93 6.88
CA SER A 100 -14.59 -14.21 8.04
C SER A 100 -13.84 -14.58 9.32
N ASP A 101 -12.56 -14.90 9.24
CA ASP A 101 -11.73 -15.19 10.41
C ASP A 101 -11.29 -13.93 11.15
N LEU A 102 -11.30 -12.79 10.46
CA LEU A 102 -10.81 -11.52 11.00
C LEU A 102 -11.76 -10.97 12.05
N ASP A 103 -11.21 -10.57 13.19
CA ASP A 103 -11.90 -9.85 14.26
C ASP A 103 -11.14 -8.55 14.55
N ILE A 104 -11.86 -7.44 14.56
CA ILE A 104 -11.27 -6.13 14.81
C ILE A 104 -10.64 -6.04 16.22
N ASN A 105 -11.17 -6.80 17.18
CA ASN A 105 -10.66 -6.83 18.54
C ASN A 105 -9.27 -7.50 18.67
N ASP A 106 -8.91 -8.34 17.70
CA ASP A 106 -7.60 -9.00 17.64
C ASP A 106 -6.56 -8.13 16.90
N MET A 107 -6.98 -7.01 16.30
CA MET A 107 -6.23 -6.33 15.26
C MET A 107 -5.44 -5.15 15.81
N LEU A 108 -4.13 -5.14 15.55
CA LEU A 108 -3.30 -3.95 15.67
C LEU A 108 -3.38 -3.16 14.35
N LEU A 109 -3.76 -1.89 14.42
CA LEU A 109 -4.00 -1.04 13.27
C LEU A 109 -3.00 0.11 13.18
N LEU A 110 -2.76 0.60 11.96
CA LEU A 110 -2.12 1.89 11.75
C LEU A 110 -3.00 3.02 12.27
N GLU A 111 -2.41 4.19 12.51
CA GLU A 111 -3.13 5.40 12.89
C GLU A 111 -4.11 5.88 11.81
N ASP A 112 -5.02 6.75 12.18
CA ASP A 112 -5.97 7.36 11.25
C ASP A 112 -5.24 8.15 10.13
N GLY A 113 -5.88 8.23 8.95
CA GLY A 113 -5.32 8.89 7.78
C GLY A 113 -4.51 7.95 6.85
N HIS A 114 -4.25 6.72 7.26
CA HIS A 114 -3.69 5.71 6.37
C HIS A 114 -4.80 4.91 5.68
N CYS A 115 -4.88 5.00 4.35
CA CYS A 115 -5.84 4.24 3.55
C CYS A 115 -5.72 2.71 3.73
N PHE A 116 -4.56 2.21 4.16
CA PHE A 116 -4.37 0.81 4.50
C PHE A 116 -5.20 0.41 5.74
N ARG A 117 -5.27 1.27 6.76
CA ARG A 117 -6.15 1.10 7.91
C ARG A 117 -7.61 0.99 7.49
N ASP A 118 -8.08 1.89 6.63
CA ASP A 118 -9.45 1.86 6.12
C ASP A 118 -9.75 0.57 5.36
N GLY A 119 -8.79 0.08 4.58
CA GLY A 119 -8.87 -1.22 3.93
C GLY A 119 -9.04 -2.37 4.93
N VAL A 120 -8.27 -2.39 6.02
CA VAL A 120 -8.38 -3.40 7.08
C VAL A 120 -9.72 -3.30 7.79
N LEU A 121 -10.18 -2.09 8.14
CA LEU A 121 -11.50 -1.89 8.74
C LEU A 121 -12.62 -2.36 7.83
N ASN A 122 -12.49 -2.14 6.52
CA ASN A 122 -13.46 -2.62 5.54
C ASN A 122 -13.50 -4.15 5.43
N LEU A 123 -12.38 -4.83 5.64
CA LEU A 123 -12.32 -6.30 5.72
C LEU A 123 -13.01 -6.82 6.98
N CYS A 124 -12.86 -6.14 8.12
CA CYS A 124 -13.39 -6.58 9.41
C CYS A 124 -14.86 -6.17 9.67
N LYS A 125 -15.58 -5.63 8.69
CA LYS A 125 -16.93 -5.04 8.87
C LYS A 125 -17.97 -5.96 9.48
N ALA A 126 -17.87 -7.26 9.28
CA ALA A 126 -18.85 -8.23 9.77
C ALA A 126 -18.84 -8.39 11.30
N ASN A 127 -17.76 -7.97 11.97
CA ASN A 127 -17.51 -8.26 13.39
C ASN A 127 -17.29 -7.00 14.23
N LYS A 128 -18.04 -5.92 13.97
CA LYS A 128 -18.00 -4.71 14.82
C LYS A 128 -18.63 -4.99 16.19
N THR A 129 -17.85 -5.52 17.11
CA THR A 129 -18.23 -5.58 18.54
C THR A 129 -17.24 -4.73 19.32
N SER A 130 -17.79 -3.69 19.97
CA SER A 130 -17.31 -2.83 21.06
C SER A 130 -15.80 -2.62 21.25
N ASP A 131 -15.42 -1.34 21.41
CA ASP A 131 -14.15 -0.83 21.96
C ASP A 131 -13.75 -1.52 23.27
N GLN A 132 -13.02 -2.61 23.19
CA GLN A 132 -12.43 -3.30 24.34
C GLN A 132 -10.88 -3.38 24.25
N ASN A 133 -10.26 -2.48 23.51
CA ASN A 133 -8.81 -2.44 23.50
C ASN A 133 -8.28 -1.82 24.79
N GLU A 134 -7.43 -2.54 25.52
CA GLU A 134 -6.76 -2.07 26.73
C GLU A 134 -5.82 -0.88 26.48
N PHE A 135 -5.49 -0.61 25.21
CA PHE A 135 -4.66 0.53 24.80
C PHE A 135 -5.05 1.00 23.38
N GLN A 136 -4.78 2.26 23.09
CA GLN A 136 -4.85 2.83 21.76
C GLN A 136 -3.44 3.06 21.22
N LEU A 137 -3.18 2.59 20.01
CA LEU A 137 -1.91 2.80 19.31
C LEU A 137 -2.13 3.74 18.14
N GLU A 138 -1.40 4.84 18.15
CA GLU A 138 -1.28 5.74 17.01
C GLU A 138 0.13 5.58 16.41
N SER A 139 0.23 4.81 15.33
CA SER A 139 1.50 4.56 14.64
C SER A 139 1.30 4.42 13.14
N GLY A 140 2.09 5.16 12.37
CA GLY A 140 2.16 5.04 10.90
C GLY A 140 3.09 3.93 10.42
N SER A 141 3.64 3.10 11.31
CA SER A 141 4.73 2.18 11.02
C SER A 141 4.33 0.71 11.13
N PHE A 142 4.41 -0.02 10.01
CA PHE A 142 4.28 -1.48 10.01
C PHE A 142 5.35 -2.16 10.87
N GLU A 143 6.56 -1.60 10.96
CA GLU A 143 7.62 -2.13 11.80
C GLU A 143 7.20 -2.16 13.27
N MET A 144 6.51 -1.12 13.76
CA MET A 144 5.98 -1.10 15.11
C MET A 144 4.89 -2.17 15.30
N LEU A 145 3.98 -2.33 14.34
CA LEU A 145 2.94 -3.36 14.40
C LEU A 145 3.55 -4.77 14.46
N VAL A 146 4.57 -5.04 13.63
CA VAL A 146 5.32 -6.31 13.66
C VAL A 146 5.94 -6.56 15.02
N LYS A 147 6.60 -5.56 15.63
CA LYS A 147 7.20 -5.69 16.97
C LYS A 147 6.17 -6.01 18.04
N LEU A 148 5.02 -5.32 18.04
CA LEU A 148 3.95 -5.58 19.01
C LEU A 148 3.29 -6.94 18.81
N THR A 149 3.13 -7.37 17.57
CA THR A 149 2.66 -8.72 17.26
C THR A 149 3.63 -9.77 17.78
N ASN A 150 4.95 -9.56 17.65
CA ASN A 150 5.96 -10.48 18.20
C ASN A 150 5.87 -10.59 19.73
N GLU A 151 5.42 -9.53 20.42
CA GLU A 151 5.16 -9.55 21.88
C GLU A 151 3.79 -10.18 22.24
N GLY A 152 3.03 -10.63 21.25
CA GLY A 152 1.73 -11.28 21.47
C GLY A 152 0.57 -10.31 21.78
N MET A 153 0.71 -9.01 21.45
CA MET A 153 -0.28 -7.97 21.74
C MET A 153 -1.50 -7.99 20.81
N GLY A 154 -1.48 -8.80 19.75
CA GLY A 154 -2.52 -8.93 18.76
C GLY A 154 -1.95 -9.35 17.40
N MET A 155 -2.80 -9.54 16.41
CA MET A 155 -2.40 -9.76 15.03
C MET A 155 -2.43 -8.44 14.23
N THR A 156 -1.82 -8.43 13.07
CA THR A 156 -1.97 -7.35 12.10
C THR A 156 -2.06 -7.87 10.67
N LEU A 157 -2.49 -7.03 9.75
CA LEU A 157 -2.34 -7.27 8.32
C LEU A 157 -1.19 -6.42 7.77
N LEU A 158 -0.41 -7.02 6.88
CA LEU A 158 0.69 -6.36 6.20
C LEU A 158 0.44 -6.36 4.69
N PRO A 159 0.90 -5.33 3.97
CA PRO A 159 0.93 -5.40 2.52
C PRO A 159 2.02 -6.38 2.07
N TYR A 160 1.78 -7.09 0.98
CA TYR A 160 2.68 -8.18 0.53
C TYR A 160 4.13 -7.73 0.34
N LEU A 161 4.39 -6.58 -0.26
CA LEU A 161 5.76 -6.10 -0.46
C LEU A 161 6.51 -5.89 0.86
N HIS A 162 5.81 -5.50 1.92
CA HIS A 162 6.43 -5.37 3.24
C HIS A 162 6.88 -6.72 3.81
N THR A 163 6.17 -7.81 3.48
CA THR A 163 6.53 -9.14 3.97
C THR A 163 7.85 -9.65 3.41
N LEU A 164 8.30 -9.12 2.26
CA LEU A 164 9.57 -9.50 1.64
C LEU A 164 10.78 -8.99 2.41
N ASP A 165 10.61 -7.96 3.24
CA ASP A 165 11.68 -7.36 4.06
C ASP A 165 11.76 -7.96 5.48
N LEU A 166 10.83 -8.87 5.84
CA LEU A 166 10.81 -9.53 7.14
C LEU A 166 11.95 -10.53 7.26
N LYS A 167 12.47 -10.66 8.50
CA LYS A 167 13.48 -11.68 8.83
C LYS A 167 12.89 -13.08 8.70
N GLU A 168 13.74 -14.07 8.43
CA GLU A 168 13.35 -15.46 8.23
C GLU A 168 12.41 -15.98 9.35
N LYS A 169 12.74 -15.70 10.61
CA LYS A 169 11.90 -16.08 11.76
C LYS A 169 10.54 -15.38 11.79
N GLU A 170 10.47 -14.14 11.30
CA GLU A 170 9.22 -13.38 11.23
C GLU A 170 8.34 -13.88 10.08
N GLN A 171 8.93 -14.38 9.00
CA GLN A 171 8.19 -14.97 7.88
C GLN A 171 7.40 -16.23 8.28
N GLU A 172 7.80 -16.94 9.32
CA GLU A 172 7.05 -18.09 9.85
C GLU A 172 5.68 -17.71 10.42
N GLN A 173 5.48 -16.43 10.77
CA GLN A 173 4.22 -15.89 11.29
C GLN A 173 3.27 -15.37 10.20
N LEU A 174 3.67 -15.47 8.93
CA LEU A 174 2.84 -15.04 7.79
C LEU A 174 1.77 -16.07 7.48
N HIS A 175 0.54 -15.59 7.32
CA HIS A 175 -0.62 -16.39 6.94
C HIS A 175 -1.31 -15.74 5.74
N TYR A 176 -1.44 -16.50 4.65
CA TYR A 176 -2.04 -16.03 3.41
C TYR A 176 -3.53 -16.33 3.37
N PHE A 177 -4.28 -15.48 2.68
CA PHE A 177 -5.71 -15.69 2.46
C PHE A 177 -5.95 -16.71 1.35
N SER A 178 -7.09 -17.42 1.43
CA SER A 178 -7.63 -18.19 0.32
C SER A 178 -7.99 -17.28 -0.86
N GLU A 179 -8.03 -17.85 -2.05
CA GLU A 179 -8.44 -17.10 -3.26
C GLU A 179 -9.97 -16.98 -3.37
N PRO A 180 -10.49 -15.83 -3.80
CA PRO A 180 -9.77 -14.61 -4.21
C PRO A 180 -9.18 -13.85 -3.02
N SER A 181 -7.85 -13.69 -2.99
CA SER A 181 -7.16 -13.04 -1.88
C SER A 181 -7.54 -11.55 -1.80
N PRO A 182 -7.89 -11.02 -0.61
CA PRO A 182 -8.11 -9.59 -0.45
C PRO A 182 -6.84 -8.81 -0.78
N ALA A 183 -6.97 -7.77 -1.61
CA ALA A 183 -5.86 -6.97 -2.06
C ALA A 183 -6.25 -5.49 -2.15
N ARG A 184 -5.25 -4.61 -2.03
CA ARG A 184 -5.40 -3.21 -2.42
C ARG A 184 -4.92 -3.01 -3.85
N GLU A 185 -5.54 -2.08 -4.54
CA GLU A 185 -5.06 -1.57 -5.82
C GLU A 185 -4.11 -0.40 -5.56
N VAL A 186 -2.92 -0.42 -6.15
CA VAL A 186 -1.95 0.67 -6.09
C VAL A 186 -1.78 1.25 -7.48
N SER A 187 -1.98 2.56 -7.60
CA SER A 187 -1.99 3.26 -8.88
C SER A 187 -1.07 4.47 -8.90
N LEU A 188 -0.60 4.81 -10.10
CA LEU A 188 -0.04 6.11 -10.40
C LEU A 188 -1.18 7.06 -10.73
N ILE A 189 -1.34 8.09 -9.92
CA ILE A 189 -2.44 9.06 -10.03
C ILE A 189 -1.92 10.45 -10.39
N TYR A 190 -2.69 11.20 -11.16
CA TYR A 190 -2.33 12.52 -11.62
C TYR A 190 -3.55 13.33 -12.06
N HIS A 191 -3.41 14.64 -12.18
CA HIS A 191 -4.52 15.48 -12.64
C HIS A 191 -4.90 15.14 -14.09
N LYS A 192 -6.19 15.15 -14.42
CA LYS A 192 -6.68 14.81 -15.77
C LYS A 192 -6.12 15.71 -16.89
N SER A 193 -5.66 16.93 -16.56
CA SER A 193 -5.02 17.88 -17.49
C SER A 193 -3.49 17.87 -17.40
N GLU A 194 -2.86 16.87 -16.75
CA GLU A 194 -1.41 16.81 -16.65
C GLU A 194 -0.75 16.73 -18.03
N LEU A 195 0.31 17.52 -18.21
CA LEU A 195 1.03 17.63 -19.50
C LEU A 195 2.29 16.76 -19.55
N LYS A 196 2.85 16.36 -18.40
CA LYS A 196 4.09 15.56 -18.31
C LYS A 196 3.83 14.05 -18.52
N ILE A 197 2.91 13.71 -19.41
CA ILE A 197 2.45 12.30 -19.64
C ILE A 197 3.61 11.37 -20.01
N GLN A 198 4.62 11.84 -20.72
CA GLN A 198 5.78 11.01 -21.08
C GLN A 198 6.57 10.54 -19.85
N ILE A 199 6.66 11.38 -18.79
CA ILE A 199 7.33 11.01 -17.53
C ILE A 199 6.44 10.04 -16.75
N ILE A 200 5.13 10.26 -16.75
CA ILE A 200 4.15 9.34 -16.15
C ILE A 200 4.22 7.97 -16.83
N ASP A 201 4.27 7.91 -18.16
CA ASP A 201 4.44 6.67 -18.92
C ASP A 201 5.76 5.95 -18.57
N ALA A 202 6.84 6.70 -18.43
CA ALA A 202 8.14 6.18 -18.05
C ALA A 202 8.12 5.56 -16.65
N LEU A 203 7.54 6.24 -15.66
CA LEU A 203 7.35 5.74 -14.29
C LEU A 203 6.49 4.50 -14.28
N HIS A 204 5.31 4.57 -14.92
CA HIS A 204 4.38 3.44 -14.99
C HIS A 204 5.05 2.19 -15.56
N ASN A 205 5.75 2.31 -16.70
CA ASN A 205 6.38 1.19 -17.37
C ASN A 205 7.51 0.56 -16.55
N ILE A 206 8.32 1.38 -15.87
CA ILE A 206 9.41 0.87 -15.02
C ILE A 206 8.83 0.16 -13.79
N ILE A 207 7.92 0.81 -13.07
CA ILE A 207 7.35 0.27 -11.83
C ILE A 207 6.58 -1.02 -12.13
N SER A 208 5.67 -1.01 -13.11
CA SER A 208 4.89 -2.20 -13.48
C SER A 208 5.78 -3.35 -13.97
N GLY A 209 6.88 -3.04 -14.66
CA GLY A 209 7.84 -4.03 -15.11
C GLY A 209 8.57 -4.72 -13.96
N ILE A 210 8.99 -3.97 -12.96
CA ILE A 210 9.68 -4.48 -11.76
C ILE A 210 8.73 -5.30 -10.90
N ILE A 211 7.52 -4.80 -10.65
CA ILE A 211 6.55 -5.45 -9.77
C ILE A 211 6.05 -6.78 -10.32
N ARG A 212 5.94 -6.93 -11.65
CA ARG A 212 5.56 -8.23 -12.25
C ARG A 212 6.50 -9.38 -11.84
N GLY A 213 7.74 -9.10 -11.49
CA GLY A 213 8.68 -10.10 -10.97
C GLY A 213 8.54 -10.36 -9.46
N ALA A 214 7.92 -9.45 -8.72
CA ALA A 214 7.81 -9.52 -7.26
C ALA A 214 6.44 -10.04 -6.78
N ILE A 215 5.35 -9.75 -7.51
CA ILE A 215 3.99 -10.14 -7.13
C ILE A 215 3.43 -11.13 -8.16
N ALA A 216 3.20 -12.37 -7.74
CA ALA A 216 2.71 -13.47 -8.58
C ALA A 216 1.21 -13.76 -8.40
N PHE A 217 0.50 -13.01 -7.58
CA PHE A 217 -0.92 -13.24 -7.31
C PHE A 217 -1.79 -12.80 -8.49
N GLN A 218 -2.68 -13.70 -8.95
CA GLN A 218 -3.53 -13.45 -10.12
C GLN A 218 -5.01 -13.34 -9.79
N ASN A 219 -5.47 -13.99 -8.71
CA ASN A 219 -6.87 -14.01 -8.30
C ASN A 219 -7.07 -13.22 -7.00
N VAL A 220 -7.47 -11.96 -7.12
CA VAL A 220 -7.59 -11.03 -6.00
C VAL A 220 -8.97 -10.35 -5.93
N GLN A 221 -9.41 -10.06 -4.73
CA GLN A 221 -10.58 -9.24 -4.43
C GLN A 221 -10.12 -7.85 -3.99
N ILE A 222 -10.48 -6.82 -4.73
CA ILE A 222 -10.05 -5.45 -4.42
C ILE A 222 -10.85 -4.88 -3.25
N ILE A 223 -10.14 -4.41 -2.24
CA ILE A 223 -10.68 -3.77 -1.04
C ILE A 223 -10.57 -2.26 -1.17
N SER A 224 -11.67 -1.55 -0.92
CA SER A 224 -11.71 -0.09 -0.99
C SER A 224 -10.74 0.55 0.01
N PRO A 225 -9.92 1.52 -0.42
CA PRO A 225 -9.05 2.29 0.47
C PRO A 225 -9.77 3.45 1.17
N ILE A 226 -11.07 3.62 0.90
CA ILE A 226 -11.90 4.70 1.44
C ILE A 226 -12.80 4.10 2.52
N ALA A 227 -12.89 4.77 3.66
CA ALA A 227 -13.81 4.40 4.74
C ALA A 227 -15.25 4.35 4.22
N THR A 228 -15.99 3.33 4.59
CA THR A 228 -17.39 3.10 4.15
C THR A 228 -18.34 2.99 5.33
#